data_0fcb9c173aeecbfebe187418ed51204c
#
_entry.id   0fcb9c173aeecbfebe187418ed51204c
#
_cell.length_a   1.000
_cell.length_b   1.000
_cell.length_c   1.000
_cell.angle_alpha   90.00
_cell.angle_beta   90.00
_cell.angle_gamma   90.00
#
_symmetry.space_group_name_H-M   'P 1'
#
loop_
_entity.id
_entity.type
_entity.pdbx_description
1 polymer ?
#
loop_
_entity_poly.entity_id
_entity_poly.type
_entity_poly.pdbx_seq_one_letter_code
_entity_poly.pdbx_strand_id
1 'polypeptide(L)'
;MKVGILTMFGGLATIYSLVNVVAEHIRMLLEAGIEVKLLVCEDLPDSEKHGIYLDPRIEWAKVCNRYLGKQIHWRDYSSPDTAVHPELLEEAAAVGEDLAKKLQDVELCMMHDIHYQGWHLLHNLAVRYAAKKLPKLRFIAVTHSLPDESRYGQDIPWPHSARYSPMKNTIYTYPTECGLNSLSRQYHVSRKKCKVLNNTLDLIGHMSDQVKELHGKTDLLSPDLLIVYPARFTIGKKFEKVAMLSGAIKKVSKYSVKVIFCEFEAMDTDMQEYKNYIMEAGISGGLCREDMVFTSDYGYPMGLTRDSVLDLFSLSNLFLCPSVSESFGLTALEAAAMGNYLVLNECVPALKELGDTLQAYFMRWDASNFGFYTTESYHPSEMAYYEEHGQQIIERMLQNPVVQARMQARKRYSPQWVFEHQLKKLLS
;
A
#
# COMPACT_ATOMS: atom_id res chain seq x y z
N MET A 1 -19.37 3.99 -13.24
CA MET A 1 -18.96 2.61 -13.56
C MET A 1 -19.23 1.73 -12.35
N LYS A 2 -19.82 0.55 -12.58
CA LYS A 2 -20.05 -0.45 -11.54
C LYS A 2 -19.20 -1.68 -11.82
N VAL A 3 -18.44 -2.13 -10.82
CA VAL A 3 -17.57 -3.32 -10.87
C VAL A 3 -18.17 -4.42 -10.01
N GLY A 4 -18.37 -5.60 -10.59
CA GLY A 4 -18.71 -6.81 -9.86
C GLY A 4 -17.43 -7.50 -9.36
N ILE A 5 -17.38 -7.89 -8.10
CA ILE A 5 -16.32 -8.73 -7.55
C ILE A 5 -16.94 -10.09 -7.24
N LEU A 6 -16.58 -11.09 -8.01
CA LEU A 6 -17.08 -12.44 -7.87
C LEU A 6 -16.11 -13.29 -7.07
N THR A 7 -16.59 -13.75 -5.92
CA THR A 7 -15.86 -14.64 -5.02
C THR A 7 -16.70 -15.88 -4.71
N MET A 8 -16.06 -16.89 -4.13
CA MET A 8 -16.77 -18.09 -3.63
C MET A 8 -16.76 -18.10 -2.09
N PHE A 9 -16.87 -16.92 -1.47
CA PHE A 9 -16.86 -16.82 -0.02
C PHE A 9 -18.15 -17.36 0.59
N GLY A 10 -17.98 -18.29 1.53
CA GLY A 10 -19.01 -18.74 2.46
C GLY A 10 -18.81 -18.16 3.87
N GLY A 11 -17.85 -17.25 4.05
CA GLY A 11 -17.51 -16.56 5.29
C GLY A 11 -16.36 -15.58 5.06
N LEU A 12 -16.11 -14.68 6.01
CA LEU A 12 -15.08 -13.63 5.92
C LEU A 12 -13.98 -13.84 6.99
N ALA A 13 -13.40 -15.03 7.05
CA ALA A 13 -12.33 -15.32 8.01
C ALA A 13 -11.08 -14.47 7.74
N THR A 14 -10.67 -13.63 8.70
CA THR A 14 -9.52 -12.73 8.60
C THR A 14 -8.19 -13.45 8.39
N ILE A 15 -8.08 -14.72 8.80
CA ILE A 15 -6.92 -15.56 8.57
C ILE A 15 -6.80 -16.04 7.11
N TYR A 16 -7.86 -15.91 6.32
CA TYR A 16 -7.85 -16.30 4.92
C TYR A 16 -7.35 -15.14 4.06
N SER A 17 -6.16 -15.25 3.54
CA SER A 17 -5.47 -14.18 2.81
C SER A 17 -6.27 -13.63 1.63
N LEU A 18 -7.05 -14.47 0.94
CA LEU A 18 -7.87 -14.02 -0.19
C LEU A 18 -8.96 -13.02 0.25
N VAL A 19 -9.53 -13.20 1.45
CA VAL A 19 -10.51 -12.25 2.02
C VAL A 19 -9.86 -10.88 2.17
N ASN A 20 -8.62 -10.82 2.65
CA ASN A 20 -7.89 -9.56 2.82
C ASN A 20 -7.53 -8.92 1.47
N VAL A 21 -7.12 -9.72 0.48
CA VAL A 21 -6.82 -9.20 -0.87
C VAL A 21 -8.08 -8.63 -1.54
N VAL A 22 -9.21 -9.32 -1.41
CA VAL A 22 -10.50 -8.81 -1.93
C VAL A 22 -10.91 -7.52 -1.21
N ALA A 23 -10.70 -7.44 0.09
CA ALA A 23 -10.95 -6.23 0.88
C ALA A 23 -10.17 -5.03 0.31
N GLU A 24 -8.90 -5.21 -0.03
CA GLU A 24 -8.09 -4.14 -0.61
C GLU A 24 -8.55 -3.74 -2.02
N HIS A 25 -8.97 -4.70 -2.85
CA HIS A 25 -9.55 -4.37 -4.16
C HIS A 25 -10.85 -3.56 -4.02
N ILE A 26 -11.72 -3.93 -3.07
CA ILE A 26 -12.95 -3.19 -2.75
C ILE A 26 -12.59 -1.77 -2.32
N ARG A 27 -11.66 -1.61 -1.38
CA ARG A 27 -11.19 -0.32 -0.87
C ARG A 27 -10.73 0.59 -2.01
N MET A 28 -9.80 0.11 -2.84
CA MET A 28 -9.27 0.85 -3.98
C MET A 28 -10.36 1.33 -4.94
N LEU A 29 -11.36 0.50 -5.21
CA LEU A 29 -12.47 0.84 -6.10
C LEU A 29 -13.37 1.91 -5.48
N LEU A 30 -13.76 1.74 -4.20
CA LEU A 30 -14.63 2.69 -3.49
C LEU A 30 -13.97 4.05 -3.28
N GLU A 31 -12.67 4.09 -3.00
CA GLU A 31 -11.89 5.33 -2.88
C GLU A 31 -11.78 6.07 -4.22
N ALA A 32 -11.77 5.33 -5.33
CA ALA A 32 -11.81 5.90 -6.67
C ALA A 32 -13.24 6.31 -7.13
N GLY A 33 -14.24 6.21 -6.26
CA GLY A 33 -15.62 6.55 -6.58
C GLY A 33 -16.32 5.55 -7.50
N ILE A 34 -15.82 4.31 -7.55
CA ILE A 34 -16.38 3.23 -8.37
C ILE A 34 -17.35 2.42 -7.53
N GLU A 35 -18.55 2.17 -8.05
CA GLU A 35 -19.55 1.34 -7.40
C GLU A 35 -19.12 -0.13 -7.38
N VAL A 36 -19.29 -0.80 -6.24
CA VAL A 36 -18.91 -2.20 -6.05
C VAL A 36 -20.10 -3.06 -5.75
N LYS A 37 -20.26 -4.15 -6.53
CA LYS A 37 -21.18 -5.25 -6.24
C LYS A 37 -20.35 -6.49 -5.86
N LEU A 38 -20.42 -6.91 -4.60
CA LEU A 38 -19.72 -8.10 -4.11
C LEU A 38 -20.64 -9.32 -4.19
N LEU A 39 -20.23 -10.30 -4.98
CA LEU A 39 -20.96 -11.56 -5.17
C LEU A 39 -20.30 -12.65 -4.33
N VAL A 40 -21.07 -13.27 -3.43
CA VAL A 40 -20.63 -14.29 -2.46
C VAL A 40 -21.55 -15.53 -2.54
N CYS A 41 -21.10 -16.64 -1.97
CA CYS A 41 -21.87 -17.88 -2.05
C CYS A 41 -22.93 -18.03 -0.97
N GLU A 42 -22.77 -17.36 0.15
CA GLU A 42 -23.72 -17.43 1.29
C GLU A 42 -24.17 -16.04 1.71
N ASP A 43 -25.34 -15.99 2.34
CA ASP A 43 -25.80 -14.78 3.01
C ASP A 43 -24.99 -14.59 4.30
N LEU A 44 -24.18 -13.55 4.31
CA LEU A 44 -23.32 -13.24 5.45
C LEU A 44 -24.04 -12.24 6.36
N PRO A 45 -24.32 -12.61 7.62
CA PRO A 45 -24.91 -11.68 8.58
C PRO A 45 -23.93 -10.54 8.90
N ASP A 46 -24.46 -9.38 9.28
CA ASP A 46 -23.62 -8.21 9.59
C ASP A 46 -22.63 -8.48 10.72
N SER A 47 -22.92 -9.41 11.62
CA SER A 47 -22.01 -9.84 12.68
C SER A 47 -20.73 -10.54 12.19
N GLU A 48 -20.73 -11.06 10.98
CA GLU A 48 -19.55 -11.67 10.36
C GLU A 48 -18.77 -10.69 9.48
N LYS A 49 -19.36 -9.53 9.16
CA LYS A 49 -18.70 -8.49 8.37
C LYS A 49 -17.74 -7.69 9.25
N HIS A 50 -16.64 -7.29 8.68
CA HIS A 50 -15.62 -6.49 9.38
C HIS A 50 -14.84 -5.59 8.40
N GLY A 51 -14.18 -4.55 8.91
CA GLY A 51 -13.38 -3.64 8.11
C GLY A 51 -14.16 -3.06 6.93
N ILE A 52 -13.57 -3.10 5.73
CA ILE A 52 -14.21 -2.56 4.53
C ILE A 52 -15.54 -3.27 4.18
N TYR A 53 -15.72 -4.50 4.60
CA TYR A 53 -16.97 -5.26 4.36
C TYR A 53 -18.18 -4.68 5.09
N LEU A 54 -17.99 -3.74 6.02
CA LEU A 54 -19.06 -2.97 6.66
C LEU A 54 -19.45 -1.72 5.88
N ASP A 55 -18.71 -1.37 4.82
CA ASP A 55 -18.99 -0.14 4.06
C ASP A 55 -20.36 -0.23 3.38
N PRO A 56 -21.29 0.70 3.67
CA PRO A 56 -22.65 0.67 3.12
C PRO A 56 -22.71 0.90 1.61
N ARG A 57 -21.64 1.31 0.97
CA ARG A 57 -21.55 1.48 -0.48
C ARG A 57 -21.40 0.15 -1.22
N ILE A 58 -21.11 -0.95 -0.53
CA ILE A 58 -21.03 -2.28 -1.13
C ILE A 58 -22.42 -2.82 -1.36
N GLU A 59 -22.77 -3.09 -2.63
CA GLU A 59 -23.95 -3.88 -2.96
C GLU A 59 -23.63 -5.37 -2.82
N TRP A 60 -24.27 -6.04 -1.87
CA TRP A 60 -24.11 -7.48 -1.66
C TRP A 60 -25.05 -8.29 -2.53
N ALA A 61 -24.55 -9.35 -3.16
CA ALA A 61 -25.36 -10.28 -3.91
C ALA A 61 -24.94 -11.73 -3.63
N LYS A 62 -25.89 -12.58 -3.22
CA LYS A 62 -25.67 -14.01 -3.10
C LYS A 62 -25.78 -14.66 -4.48
N VAL A 63 -24.79 -15.45 -4.84
CA VAL A 63 -24.83 -16.31 -6.03
C VAL A 63 -25.43 -17.65 -5.64
N CYS A 64 -26.38 -18.14 -6.41
CA CYS A 64 -26.91 -19.49 -6.22
C CYS A 64 -25.76 -20.50 -6.29
N ASN A 65 -25.67 -21.36 -5.27
CA ASN A 65 -24.52 -22.24 -5.11
C ASN A 65 -24.93 -23.52 -4.38
N ARG A 66 -25.05 -24.61 -5.13
CA ARG A 66 -25.47 -25.89 -4.58
C ARG A 66 -24.33 -26.80 -4.16
N TYR A 67 -23.08 -26.52 -4.53
CA TYR A 67 -22.00 -27.39 -4.09
C TYR A 67 -21.66 -27.23 -2.60
N LEU A 68 -21.97 -26.11 -1.99
CA LEU A 68 -21.84 -25.94 -0.54
C LEU A 68 -22.92 -26.77 0.18
N GLY A 69 -22.65 -28.07 0.27
CA GLY A 69 -23.41 -29.00 1.12
C GLY A 69 -24.56 -29.76 0.46
N LYS A 70 -24.55 -30.01 -0.86
CA LYS A 70 -25.65 -30.74 -1.51
C LYS A 70 -25.17 -31.67 -2.63
N GLN A 71 -26.08 -32.13 -3.49
CA GLN A 71 -26.00 -33.26 -4.40
C GLN A 71 -24.70 -33.47 -5.17
N ILE A 72 -24.00 -32.38 -5.55
CA ILE A 72 -22.72 -32.45 -6.24
C ILE A 72 -21.65 -31.81 -5.35
N HIS A 73 -20.78 -32.62 -4.79
CA HIS A 73 -19.67 -32.15 -3.99
C HIS A 73 -18.50 -31.76 -4.91
N TRP A 74 -17.78 -30.67 -4.60
CA TRP A 74 -16.65 -30.21 -5.41
C TRP A 74 -15.56 -31.28 -5.62
N ARG A 75 -15.39 -32.22 -4.67
CA ARG A 75 -14.45 -33.34 -4.79
C ARG A 75 -14.79 -34.30 -5.95
N ASP A 76 -16.06 -34.36 -6.33
CA ASP A 76 -16.52 -35.26 -7.39
C ASP A 76 -16.08 -34.80 -8.78
N TYR A 77 -15.67 -33.54 -8.92
CA TYR A 77 -15.24 -32.95 -10.20
C TYR A 77 -13.98 -32.09 -10.12
N SER A 78 -13.29 -32.06 -8.98
CA SER A 78 -12.08 -31.22 -8.81
C SER A 78 -10.86 -31.72 -9.56
N SER A 79 -10.76 -33.04 -9.78
CA SER A 79 -9.69 -33.66 -10.56
C SER A 79 -10.10 -33.85 -12.03
N PRO A 80 -9.23 -33.54 -13.00
CA PRO A 80 -9.47 -33.80 -14.41
C PRO A 80 -9.67 -35.26 -14.78
N ASP A 81 -9.26 -36.16 -13.90
CA ASP A 81 -9.40 -37.63 -14.10
C ASP A 81 -10.71 -38.15 -13.50
N THR A 82 -11.52 -37.32 -12.85
CA THR A 82 -12.77 -37.69 -12.24
C THR A 82 -13.92 -37.58 -13.25
N ALA A 83 -14.80 -38.59 -13.31
CA ALA A 83 -16.04 -38.52 -14.10
C ALA A 83 -16.96 -37.42 -13.54
N VAL A 84 -17.48 -36.59 -14.42
CA VAL A 84 -18.38 -35.49 -14.05
C VAL A 84 -19.81 -35.92 -14.17
N HIS A 85 -20.61 -35.73 -13.11
CA HIS A 85 -22.05 -36.00 -13.12
C HIS A 85 -22.78 -35.13 -14.17
N PRO A 86 -23.74 -35.67 -14.93
CA PRO A 86 -24.48 -34.89 -15.92
C PRO A 86 -25.18 -33.66 -15.32
N GLU A 87 -25.66 -33.76 -14.08
CA GLU A 87 -26.31 -32.68 -13.36
C GLU A 87 -25.37 -31.46 -13.13
N LEU A 88 -24.06 -31.64 -13.20
CA LEU A 88 -23.09 -30.50 -13.09
C LEU A 88 -23.35 -29.44 -14.14
N LEU A 89 -23.63 -29.86 -15.38
CA LEU A 89 -23.87 -28.92 -16.49
C LEU A 89 -25.19 -28.19 -16.35
N GLU A 90 -26.22 -28.88 -15.86
CA GLU A 90 -27.53 -28.28 -15.56
C GLU A 90 -27.39 -27.26 -14.41
N GLU A 91 -26.70 -27.65 -13.36
CA GLU A 91 -26.41 -26.78 -12.22
C GLU A 91 -25.60 -25.56 -12.63
N ALA A 92 -24.56 -25.75 -13.43
CA ALA A 92 -23.75 -24.66 -13.95
C ALA A 92 -24.56 -23.68 -14.82
N ALA A 93 -25.53 -24.19 -15.58
CA ALA A 93 -26.46 -23.37 -16.37
C ALA A 93 -27.37 -22.55 -15.45
N ALA A 94 -27.94 -23.18 -14.39
CA ALA A 94 -28.81 -22.50 -13.43
C ALA A 94 -28.08 -21.41 -12.66
N VAL A 95 -26.87 -21.68 -12.17
CA VAL A 95 -25.99 -20.68 -11.53
C VAL A 95 -25.58 -19.59 -12.54
N GLY A 96 -25.36 -19.95 -13.80
CA GLY A 96 -25.05 -19.01 -14.87
C GLY A 96 -26.19 -18.04 -15.20
N GLU A 97 -27.45 -18.52 -15.15
CA GLU A 97 -28.63 -17.66 -15.28
C GLU A 97 -28.74 -16.66 -14.13
N ASP A 98 -28.50 -17.11 -12.92
CA ASP A 98 -28.53 -16.27 -11.71
C ASP A 98 -27.41 -15.19 -11.78
N LEU A 99 -26.20 -15.59 -12.16
CA LEU A 99 -25.08 -14.67 -12.39
C LEU A 99 -25.42 -13.65 -13.49
N ALA A 100 -25.99 -14.08 -14.61
CA ALA A 100 -26.33 -13.18 -15.71
C ALA A 100 -27.32 -12.10 -15.25
N LYS A 101 -28.31 -12.46 -14.42
CA LYS A 101 -29.26 -11.49 -13.84
C LYS A 101 -28.57 -10.50 -12.90
N LYS A 102 -27.68 -10.97 -12.04
CA LYS A 102 -26.98 -10.15 -11.03
C LYS A 102 -25.91 -9.24 -11.63
N LEU A 103 -25.40 -9.60 -12.80
CA LEU A 103 -24.35 -8.84 -13.49
C LEU A 103 -24.89 -7.93 -14.60
N GLN A 104 -26.23 -7.78 -14.76
CA GLN A 104 -26.82 -6.95 -15.82
C GLN A 104 -26.46 -5.47 -15.75
N ASP A 105 -26.27 -4.95 -14.54
CA ASP A 105 -25.93 -3.56 -14.25
C ASP A 105 -24.42 -3.35 -14.01
N VAL A 106 -23.60 -4.37 -14.28
CA VAL A 106 -22.15 -4.38 -14.07
C VAL A 106 -21.42 -4.24 -15.39
N GLU A 107 -20.44 -3.37 -15.47
CA GLU A 107 -19.66 -3.13 -16.68
C GLU A 107 -18.41 -4.01 -16.77
N LEU A 108 -17.86 -4.39 -15.61
CA LEU A 108 -16.67 -5.23 -15.48
C LEU A 108 -16.82 -6.15 -14.27
N CYS A 109 -16.48 -7.42 -14.42
CA CYS A 109 -16.48 -8.41 -13.34
C CYS A 109 -15.05 -8.92 -13.05
N MET A 110 -14.56 -8.69 -11.84
CA MET A 110 -13.34 -9.27 -11.31
C MET A 110 -13.67 -10.64 -10.69
N MET A 111 -13.03 -11.70 -11.18
CA MET A 111 -13.23 -13.07 -10.72
C MET A 111 -12.01 -13.54 -9.95
N HIS A 112 -12.15 -13.84 -8.67
CA HIS A 112 -11.05 -14.26 -7.81
C HIS A 112 -10.91 -15.78 -7.77
N ASP A 113 -9.83 -16.32 -8.34
CA ASP A 113 -9.46 -17.75 -8.42
C ASP A 113 -10.47 -18.70 -9.08
N ILE A 114 -11.59 -18.19 -9.60
CA ILE A 114 -12.67 -19.04 -10.14
C ILE A 114 -12.25 -19.73 -11.43
N HIS A 115 -11.37 -19.10 -12.19
CA HIS A 115 -11.18 -19.48 -13.60
C HIS A 115 -10.50 -20.85 -13.78
N TYR A 116 -9.51 -21.21 -12.94
CA TYR A 116 -8.75 -22.45 -13.15
C TYR A 116 -8.80 -23.46 -12.00
N GLN A 117 -9.19 -23.06 -10.79
CA GLN A 117 -9.27 -23.97 -9.65
C GLN A 117 -10.29 -25.09 -9.88
N GLY A 118 -9.85 -26.35 -9.65
CA GLY A 118 -10.70 -27.52 -9.89
C GLY A 118 -12.00 -27.51 -9.11
N TRP A 119 -11.94 -27.14 -7.84
CA TRP A 119 -13.12 -27.02 -6.98
C TRP A 119 -14.05 -25.86 -7.35
N HIS A 120 -13.66 -25.01 -8.29
CA HIS A 120 -14.52 -23.95 -8.85
C HIS A 120 -14.99 -24.27 -10.28
N LEU A 121 -14.87 -25.52 -10.75
CA LEU A 121 -15.26 -25.89 -12.11
C LEU A 121 -16.72 -25.51 -12.40
N LEU A 122 -17.64 -25.78 -11.48
CA LEU A 122 -19.04 -25.39 -11.62
C LEU A 122 -19.20 -23.89 -11.87
N HIS A 123 -18.52 -23.05 -11.09
CA HIS A 123 -18.59 -21.60 -11.23
C HIS A 123 -17.86 -21.09 -12.46
N ASN A 124 -16.77 -21.74 -12.89
CA ASN A 124 -16.14 -21.45 -14.16
C ASN A 124 -17.12 -21.63 -15.32
N LEU A 125 -17.83 -22.73 -15.35
CA LEU A 125 -18.85 -23.03 -16.37
C LEU A 125 -20.00 -22.02 -16.29
N ALA A 126 -20.48 -21.70 -15.09
CA ALA A 126 -21.54 -20.72 -14.85
C ALA A 126 -21.14 -19.32 -15.34
N VAL A 127 -19.91 -18.87 -15.06
CA VAL A 127 -19.42 -17.58 -15.56
C VAL A 127 -19.36 -17.55 -17.08
N ARG A 128 -18.94 -18.65 -17.72
CA ARG A 128 -18.95 -18.77 -19.19
C ARG A 128 -20.34 -18.71 -19.77
N TYR A 129 -21.31 -19.28 -19.08
CA TYR A 129 -22.71 -19.20 -19.46
C TYR A 129 -23.24 -17.75 -19.34
N ALA A 130 -22.98 -17.08 -18.23
CA ALA A 130 -23.33 -15.68 -18.04
C ALA A 130 -22.67 -14.76 -19.09
N ALA A 131 -21.40 -14.99 -19.40
CA ALA A 131 -20.66 -14.22 -20.41
C ALA A 131 -21.26 -14.34 -21.82
N LYS A 132 -21.86 -15.49 -22.17
CA LYS A 132 -22.58 -15.63 -23.45
C LYS A 132 -23.84 -14.78 -23.49
N LYS A 133 -24.52 -14.61 -22.35
CA LYS A 133 -25.74 -13.78 -22.23
C LYS A 133 -25.43 -12.29 -22.11
N LEU A 134 -24.27 -11.96 -21.60
CA LEU A 134 -23.81 -10.58 -21.41
C LEU A 134 -22.56 -10.29 -22.29
N PRO A 135 -22.69 -10.22 -23.62
CA PRO A 135 -21.54 -10.17 -24.52
C PRO A 135 -20.71 -8.88 -24.43
N LYS A 136 -21.23 -7.83 -23.77
CA LYS A 136 -20.53 -6.56 -23.55
C LYS A 136 -19.79 -6.54 -22.21
N LEU A 137 -20.11 -7.45 -21.29
CA LEU A 137 -19.46 -7.52 -19.97
C LEU A 137 -17.99 -7.88 -20.14
N ARG A 138 -17.13 -7.11 -19.51
CA ARG A 138 -15.68 -7.36 -19.45
C ARG A 138 -15.35 -8.15 -18.19
N PHE A 139 -14.26 -8.91 -18.24
CA PHE A 139 -13.80 -9.72 -17.12
C PHE A 139 -12.32 -9.49 -16.82
N ILE A 140 -11.98 -9.52 -15.55
CA ILE A 140 -10.61 -9.70 -15.06
C ILE A 140 -10.57 -11.00 -14.28
N ALA A 141 -9.80 -11.97 -14.77
CA ALA A 141 -9.52 -13.21 -14.07
C ALA A 141 -8.33 -12.97 -13.13
N VAL A 142 -8.60 -12.75 -11.85
CA VAL A 142 -7.58 -12.50 -10.82
C VAL A 142 -7.13 -13.84 -10.26
N THR A 143 -5.89 -14.21 -10.56
CA THR A 143 -5.30 -15.49 -10.18
C THR A 143 -4.36 -15.28 -9.00
N HIS A 144 -4.62 -15.95 -7.88
CA HIS A 144 -3.83 -15.86 -6.64
C HIS A 144 -2.94 -17.08 -6.43
N SER A 145 -3.33 -18.24 -6.98
CA SER A 145 -2.58 -19.47 -6.85
C SER A 145 -1.63 -19.67 -8.04
N LEU A 146 -0.60 -20.51 -7.87
CA LEU A 146 0.29 -20.84 -8.97
C LEU A 146 -0.48 -21.53 -10.11
N PRO A 147 -0.27 -21.11 -11.36
CA PRO A 147 -0.81 -21.81 -12.52
C PRO A 147 -0.34 -23.28 -12.54
N ASP A 148 -1.25 -24.18 -12.87
CA ASP A 148 -0.93 -25.61 -12.99
C ASP A 148 -0.27 -25.91 -14.34
N GLU A 149 1.05 -25.84 -14.38
CA GLU A 149 1.84 -26.17 -15.56
C GLU A 149 1.98 -27.69 -15.79
N SER A 150 1.71 -28.52 -14.77
CA SER A 150 1.87 -29.97 -14.87
C SER A 150 0.92 -30.60 -15.90
N ARG A 151 -0.16 -29.92 -16.21
CA ARG A 151 -1.16 -30.32 -17.19
C ARG A 151 -1.04 -29.61 -18.54
N TYR A 152 0.00 -28.83 -18.74
CA TYR A 152 0.23 -28.12 -19.98
C TYR A 152 0.48 -29.12 -21.14
N GLY A 153 -0.28 -28.98 -22.23
CA GLY A 153 -0.18 -29.85 -23.38
C GLY A 153 -0.85 -31.22 -23.22
N GLN A 154 -1.50 -31.51 -22.09
CA GLN A 154 -2.31 -32.72 -21.95
C GLN A 154 -3.68 -32.53 -22.60
N ASP A 155 -4.18 -33.64 -23.19
CA ASP A 155 -5.55 -33.67 -23.72
C ASP A 155 -6.54 -33.84 -22.55
N ILE A 156 -7.08 -32.70 -22.08
CA ILE A 156 -8.00 -32.65 -20.94
C ILE A 156 -9.43 -32.59 -21.50
N PRO A 157 -10.27 -33.60 -21.19
CA PRO A 157 -11.63 -33.65 -21.74
C PRO A 157 -12.53 -32.54 -21.15
N TRP A 158 -13.57 -32.19 -21.91
CA TRP A 158 -14.64 -31.35 -21.41
C TRP A 158 -15.45 -32.11 -20.32
N PRO A 159 -15.91 -31.42 -19.22
CA PRO A 159 -15.84 -29.98 -18.98
C PRO A 159 -14.55 -29.48 -18.28
N HIS A 160 -13.64 -30.35 -17.87
CA HIS A 160 -12.41 -29.97 -17.17
C HIS A 160 -11.51 -29.04 -17.99
N SER A 161 -11.50 -29.19 -19.32
CA SER A 161 -10.74 -28.32 -20.23
C SER A 161 -11.17 -26.84 -20.16
N ALA A 162 -12.36 -26.54 -19.63
CA ALA A 162 -12.78 -25.15 -19.42
C ALA A 162 -11.83 -24.37 -18.51
N ARG A 163 -11.16 -25.04 -17.56
CA ARG A 163 -10.17 -24.44 -16.65
C ARG A 163 -8.92 -23.91 -17.37
N TYR A 164 -8.65 -24.41 -18.54
CA TYR A 164 -7.46 -24.11 -19.35
C TYR A 164 -7.81 -23.38 -20.65
N SER A 165 -9.08 -23.04 -20.84
CA SER A 165 -9.55 -22.38 -22.06
C SER A 165 -9.73 -20.88 -21.87
N PRO A 166 -9.40 -20.05 -22.87
CA PRO A 166 -9.63 -18.61 -22.79
C PRO A 166 -11.12 -18.28 -22.75
N MET A 167 -11.41 -17.11 -22.18
CA MET A 167 -12.75 -16.52 -22.21
C MET A 167 -12.72 -15.20 -22.96
N LYS A 168 -13.81 -14.89 -23.68
CA LYS A 168 -13.91 -13.60 -24.43
C LYS A 168 -13.92 -12.43 -23.46
N ASN A 169 -13.46 -11.28 -23.92
CA ASN A 169 -13.43 -10.01 -23.16
C ASN A 169 -12.76 -10.13 -21.77
N THR A 170 -11.75 -11.00 -21.66
CA THR A 170 -11.08 -11.28 -20.39
C THR A 170 -9.60 -10.87 -20.44
N ILE A 171 -9.17 -10.15 -19.41
CA ILE A 171 -7.78 -9.91 -19.04
C ILE A 171 -7.45 -10.86 -17.88
N TYR A 172 -6.26 -11.42 -17.90
CA TYR A 172 -5.79 -12.35 -16.86
C TYR A 172 -4.74 -11.64 -16.01
N THR A 173 -4.86 -11.70 -14.71
CA THR A 173 -3.89 -11.05 -13.81
C THR A 173 -3.22 -12.04 -12.87
N TYR A 174 -1.98 -11.73 -12.54
CA TYR A 174 -1.18 -12.45 -11.56
C TYR A 174 -0.45 -11.46 -10.65
N PRO A 175 -0.18 -11.81 -9.39
CA PRO A 175 0.44 -10.88 -8.45
C PRO A 175 1.87 -10.48 -8.78
N THR A 176 2.57 -11.22 -9.66
CA THR A 176 3.97 -10.96 -9.99
C THR A 176 4.25 -11.11 -11.48
N GLU A 177 5.28 -10.42 -11.98
CA GLU A 177 5.71 -10.50 -13.39
C GLU A 177 6.16 -11.91 -13.77
N CYS A 178 6.83 -12.63 -12.87
CA CYS A 178 7.37 -13.95 -13.15
C CYS A 178 6.28 -15.00 -13.49
N GLY A 179 5.08 -14.86 -12.96
CA GLY A 179 3.97 -15.78 -13.23
C GLY A 179 3.23 -15.55 -14.54
N LEU A 180 3.45 -14.43 -15.23
CA LEU A 180 2.64 -14.05 -16.39
C LEU A 180 2.88 -14.94 -17.62
N ASN A 181 4.07 -15.50 -17.79
CA ASN A 181 4.33 -16.45 -18.88
C ASN A 181 3.59 -17.78 -18.64
N SER A 182 3.59 -18.27 -17.41
CA SER A 182 2.84 -19.46 -17.02
C SER A 182 1.34 -19.23 -17.18
N LEU A 183 0.84 -18.07 -16.77
CA LEU A 183 -0.55 -17.68 -16.96
C LEU A 183 -0.96 -17.65 -18.44
N SER A 184 -0.10 -17.10 -19.30
CA SER A 184 -0.31 -17.07 -20.76
C SER A 184 -0.41 -18.47 -21.36
N ARG A 185 0.47 -19.39 -20.93
CA ARG A 185 0.44 -20.81 -21.34
C ARG A 185 -0.81 -21.50 -20.79
N GLN A 186 -1.10 -21.32 -19.51
CA GLN A 186 -2.27 -21.90 -18.83
C GLN A 186 -3.57 -21.69 -19.61
N TYR A 187 -3.81 -20.48 -20.09
CA TYR A 187 -5.06 -20.12 -20.76
C TYR A 187 -4.98 -20.03 -22.28
N HIS A 188 -3.85 -20.42 -22.87
CA HIS A 188 -3.61 -20.32 -24.32
C HIS A 188 -3.92 -18.92 -24.87
N VAL A 189 -3.50 -17.87 -24.15
CA VAL A 189 -3.70 -16.47 -24.55
C VAL A 189 -2.37 -15.79 -24.84
N SER A 190 -2.43 -14.71 -25.63
CA SER A 190 -1.26 -13.85 -25.83
C SER A 190 -0.79 -13.26 -24.49
N ARG A 191 0.54 -13.18 -24.30
CA ARG A 191 1.16 -12.53 -23.14
C ARG A 191 0.64 -11.10 -22.91
N LYS A 192 0.19 -10.40 -23.97
CA LYS A 192 -0.39 -9.06 -23.89
C LYS A 192 -1.70 -9.03 -23.08
N LYS A 193 -2.43 -10.14 -23.01
CA LYS A 193 -3.65 -10.29 -22.19
C LYS A 193 -3.37 -10.63 -20.72
N CYS A 194 -2.11 -10.87 -20.37
CA CYS A 194 -1.70 -11.15 -19.01
C CYS A 194 -1.05 -9.90 -18.41
N LYS A 195 -1.49 -9.47 -17.25
CA LYS A 195 -1.06 -8.24 -16.58
C LYS A 195 -0.70 -8.52 -15.12
N VAL A 196 0.20 -7.71 -14.58
CA VAL A 196 0.46 -7.72 -13.14
C VAL A 196 -0.66 -6.97 -12.42
N LEU A 197 -1.15 -7.55 -11.34
CA LEU A 197 -1.97 -6.89 -10.34
C LEU A 197 -1.42 -7.34 -8.98
N ASN A 198 -0.52 -6.54 -8.40
CA ASN A 198 0.12 -6.86 -7.13
C ASN A 198 -0.91 -6.89 -5.99
N ASN A 199 -0.71 -7.77 -5.04
CA ASN A 199 -1.37 -7.65 -3.75
C ASN A 199 -0.82 -6.42 -3.03
N THR A 200 -1.66 -5.76 -2.26
CA THR A 200 -1.34 -4.52 -1.55
C THR A 200 -1.16 -4.75 -0.06
N LEU A 201 -0.52 -3.78 0.58
CA LEU A 201 -0.38 -3.71 2.02
C LEU A 201 -0.97 -2.39 2.51
N ASP A 202 -2.07 -2.47 3.27
CA ASP A 202 -2.66 -1.31 3.94
C ASP A 202 -1.83 -0.99 5.20
N LEU A 203 -0.87 -0.10 5.03
CA LEU A 203 -0.04 0.38 6.14
C LEU A 203 -0.80 1.35 7.05
N ILE A 204 -1.75 2.10 6.49
CA ILE A 204 -2.47 3.16 7.22
C ILE A 204 -3.61 2.57 8.08
N GLY A 205 -4.27 1.54 7.62
CA GLY A 205 -5.44 0.96 8.31
C GLY A 205 -5.19 0.52 9.75
N HIS A 206 -3.94 0.21 10.09
CA HIS A 206 -3.53 -0.23 11.44
C HIS A 206 -2.98 0.90 12.33
N MET A 207 -2.87 2.12 11.81
CA MET A 207 -2.30 3.25 12.55
C MET A 207 -3.35 3.98 13.38
N SER A 208 -2.88 4.87 14.22
CA SER A 208 -3.71 5.78 15.04
C SER A 208 -4.61 6.65 14.18
N ASP A 209 -5.72 7.09 14.74
CA ASP A 209 -6.69 7.91 14.01
C ASP A 209 -6.09 9.25 13.57
N GLN A 210 -5.17 9.83 14.36
CA GLN A 210 -4.46 11.03 13.97
C GLN A 210 -3.63 10.84 12.70
N VAL A 211 -2.96 9.71 12.54
CA VAL A 211 -2.17 9.41 11.34
C VAL A 211 -3.07 9.11 10.14
N LYS A 212 -4.19 8.40 10.35
CA LYS A 212 -5.22 8.19 9.30
C LYS A 212 -5.77 9.51 8.79
N GLU A 213 -6.14 10.41 9.71
CA GLU A 213 -6.67 11.72 9.38
C GLU A 213 -5.62 12.59 8.66
N LEU A 214 -4.38 12.58 9.14
CA LEU A 214 -3.27 13.29 8.49
C LEU A 214 -3.03 12.75 7.07
N HIS A 215 -3.02 11.42 6.89
CA HIS A 215 -2.89 10.80 5.57
C HIS A 215 -4.02 11.20 4.62
N GLY A 216 -5.25 11.31 5.10
CA GLY A 216 -6.39 11.78 4.32
C GLY A 216 -6.27 13.24 3.85
N LYS A 217 -5.46 14.05 4.53
CA LYS A 217 -5.22 15.46 4.19
C LYS A 217 -3.91 15.68 3.43
N THR A 218 -2.91 14.82 3.63
CA THR A 218 -1.63 14.87 2.93
C THR A 218 -1.08 13.46 2.71
N ASP A 219 -0.65 13.19 1.50
CA ASP A 219 -0.15 11.85 1.14
C ASP A 219 1.15 11.52 1.89
N LEU A 220 1.12 10.44 2.69
CA LEU A 220 2.26 9.92 3.46
C LEU A 220 2.95 8.73 2.79
N LEU A 221 2.34 8.13 1.76
CA LEU A 221 2.82 6.87 1.18
C LEU A 221 3.63 7.05 -0.12
N SER A 222 3.25 7.99 -0.97
CA SER A 222 3.87 8.18 -2.29
C SER A 222 5.28 8.80 -2.28
N PRO A 223 5.69 9.68 -1.33
CA PRO A 223 7.04 10.21 -1.32
C PRO A 223 8.10 9.10 -1.25
N ASP A 224 9.19 9.25 -2.00
CA ASP A 224 10.32 8.32 -1.89
C ASP A 224 10.91 8.37 -0.48
N LEU A 225 11.13 9.56 0.03
CA LEU A 225 11.64 9.80 1.37
C LEU A 225 10.59 10.53 2.21
N LEU A 226 10.25 9.93 3.33
CA LEU A 226 9.44 10.53 4.37
C LEU A 226 10.33 10.77 5.59
N ILE A 227 10.40 12.02 6.01
CA ILE A 227 11.18 12.48 7.17
C ILE A 227 10.17 12.93 8.23
N VAL A 228 10.33 12.49 9.45
CA VAL A 228 9.47 12.88 10.59
C VAL A 228 10.33 13.51 11.66
N TYR A 229 9.98 14.71 12.07
CA TYR A 229 10.73 15.45 13.09
C TYR A 229 9.83 15.92 14.22
N PRO A 230 9.69 15.14 15.32
CA PRO A 230 8.92 15.51 16.48
C PRO A 230 9.81 16.26 17.47
N ALA A 231 9.47 17.51 17.75
CA ALA A 231 10.18 18.29 18.74
C ALA A 231 9.33 19.45 19.27
N ARG A 232 9.68 19.96 20.45
CA ARG A 232 9.20 21.26 20.92
C ARG A 232 9.60 22.34 19.93
N PHE A 233 8.67 23.24 19.60
CA PHE A 233 8.88 24.26 18.59
C PHE A 233 9.75 25.41 19.12
N THR A 234 11.04 25.16 19.30
CA THR A 234 12.03 26.13 19.79
C THR A 234 13.19 26.25 18.83
N ILE A 235 13.84 27.43 18.80
CA ILE A 235 14.99 27.71 17.93
C ILE A 235 16.16 26.73 18.17
N GLY A 236 16.33 26.22 19.39
CA GLY A 236 17.38 25.23 19.70
C GLY A 236 17.18 23.85 19.04
N LYS A 237 15.97 23.54 18.57
CA LYS A 237 15.67 22.30 17.85
C LYS A 237 15.98 22.38 16.35
N LYS A 238 16.26 23.56 15.81
CA LYS A 238 16.81 23.77 14.46
C LYS A 238 15.96 23.15 13.35
N PHE A 239 14.65 23.39 13.35
CA PHE A 239 13.71 22.92 12.32
C PHE A 239 14.13 23.39 10.91
N GLU A 240 14.66 24.61 10.79
CA GLU A 240 15.18 25.18 9.55
C GLU A 240 16.32 24.34 8.96
N LYS A 241 17.15 23.72 9.79
CA LYS A 241 18.24 22.86 9.35
C LYS A 241 17.73 21.51 8.85
N VAL A 242 16.66 21.00 9.45
CA VAL A 242 15.95 19.80 8.93
C VAL A 242 15.40 20.12 7.53
N ALA A 243 14.73 21.26 7.37
CA ALA A 243 14.15 21.68 6.10
C ALA A 243 15.22 21.87 5.01
N MET A 244 16.32 22.57 5.32
CA MET A 244 17.44 22.80 4.38
C MET A 244 18.10 21.50 3.93
N LEU A 245 18.45 20.61 4.86
CA LEU A 245 19.06 19.33 4.53
C LEU A 245 18.12 18.44 3.71
N SER A 246 16.83 18.42 4.05
CA SER A 246 15.83 17.69 3.29
C SER A 246 15.70 18.18 1.85
N GLY A 247 15.79 19.51 1.65
CA GLY A 247 15.82 20.13 0.34
C GLY A 247 17.07 19.76 -0.45
N ALA A 248 18.25 19.82 0.17
CA ALA A 248 19.50 19.40 -0.43
C ALA A 248 19.46 17.91 -0.84
N ILE A 249 18.95 17.05 0.03
CA ILE A 249 18.73 15.62 -0.29
C ILE A 249 17.83 15.46 -1.51
N LYS A 250 16.69 16.18 -1.58
CA LYS A 250 15.80 16.17 -2.74
C LYS A 250 16.53 16.56 -4.02
N LYS A 251 17.33 17.62 -3.96
CA LYS A 251 18.08 18.16 -5.11
C LYS A 251 19.11 17.18 -5.64
N VAL A 252 19.92 16.57 -4.76
CA VAL A 252 21.02 15.69 -5.18
C VAL A 252 20.54 14.29 -5.56
N SER A 253 19.50 13.77 -4.92
CA SER A 253 18.97 12.41 -5.15
C SER A 253 17.93 12.34 -6.25
N LYS A 254 17.25 13.45 -6.54
CA LYS A 254 16.04 13.52 -7.38
C LYS A 254 14.86 12.69 -6.85
N TYR A 255 14.90 12.24 -5.60
CA TYR A 255 13.77 11.60 -4.93
C TYR A 255 12.72 12.64 -4.53
N SER A 256 11.47 12.24 -4.53
CA SER A 256 10.43 13.01 -3.86
C SER A 256 10.63 12.93 -2.35
N VAL A 257 10.63 14.08 -1.68
CA VAL A 257 10.86 14.19 -0.24
C VAL A 257 9.66 14.86 0.40
N LYS A 258 9.20 14.34 1.51
CA LYS A 258 8.21 15.01 2.38
C LYS A 258 8.72 15.03 3.81
N VAL A 259 8.59 16.18 4.45
CA VAL A 259 8.97 16.40 5.85
C VAL A 259 7.73 16.66 6.66
N ILE A 260 7.54 15.88 7.72
CA ILE A 260 6.47 16.08 8.70
C ILE A 260 7.09 16.65 9.98
N PHE A 261 6.81 17.89 10.24
CA PHE A 261 7.14 18.55 11.49
C PHE A 261 6.01 18.27 12.48
N CYS A 262 6.28 17.39 13.47
CA CYS A 262 5.35 17.12 14.56
C CYS A 262 5.69 18.08 15.73
N GLU A 263 5.43 19.34 15.48
CA GLU A 263 5.74 20.41 16.42
C GLU A 263 4.61 20.59 17.44
N PHE A 264 4.97 21.06 18.62
CA PHE A 264 4.04 21.49 19.64
C PHE A 264 4.51 22.81 20.27
N GLU A 265 3.56 23.60 20.69
CA GLU A 265 3.75 24.97 21.13
C GLU A 265 4.82 25.12 22.21
N ALA A 266 5.62 26.16 22.09
CA ALA A 266 6.58 26.60 23.10
C ALA A 266 6.31 28.08 23.45
N MET A 267 6.39 28.41 24.72
CA MET A 267 6.04 29.77 25.24
C MET A 267 7.09 30.84 24.84
N ASP A 268 8.23 30.46 24.32
CA ASP A 268 9.40 31.30 24.08
C ASP A 268 9.66 31.58 22.58
N THR A 269 8.74 31.20 21.70
CA THR A 269 8.94 31.32 20.24
C THR A 269 7.65 31.85 19.58
N ASP A 270 7.75 32.87 18.73
CA ASP A 270 6.65 33.22 17.82
C ASP A 270 6.51 32.11 16.77
N MET A 271 5.44 31.34 16.88
CA MET A 271 5.15 30.20 16.05
C MET A 271 5.06 30.56 14.57
N GLN A 272 4.41 31.66 14.24
CA GLN A 272 4.18 32.02 12.83
C GLN A 272 5.43 32.56 12.17
N GLU A 273 6.19 33.40 12.86
CA GLU A 273 7.44 33.95 12.35
C GLU A 273 8.45 32.80 12.13
N TYR A 274 8.58 31.89 13.09
CA TYR A 274 9.52 30.77 12.96
C TYR A 274 9.07 29.75 11.90
N LYS A 275 7.78 29.49 11.73
CA LYS A 275 7.28 28.68 10.59
C LYS A 275 7.67 29.30 9.25
N ASN A 276 7.48 30.59 9.09
CA ASN A 276 7.87 31.29 7.85
C ASN A 276 9.37 31.15 7.59
N TYR A 277 10.19 31.30 8.61
CA TYR A 277 11.64 31.12 8.51
C TYR A 277 12.03 29.69 8.09
N ILE A 278 11.39 28.66 8.68
CA ILE A 278 11.60 27.24 8.30
C ILE A 278 11.18 27.01 6.85
N MET A 279 10.04 27.57 6.45
CA MET A 279 9.53 27.45 5.06
C MET A 279 10.50 28.08 4.06
N GLU A 280 11.03 29.28 4.34
CA GLU A 280 12.02 29.95 3.50
C GLU A 280 13.34 29.14 3.42
N ALA A 281 13.80 28.61 4.54
CA ALA A 281 14.98 27.76 4.61
C ALA A 281 14.81 26.48 3.75
N GLY A 282 13.65 25.83 3.86
CA GLY A 282 13.32 24.64 3.07
C GLY A 282 13.26 24.91 1.58
N ILE A 283 12.61 26.01 1.16
CA ILE A 283 12.53 26.43 -0.23
C ILE A 283 13.94 26.76 -0.77
N SER A 284 14.74 27.47 0.00
CA SER A 284 16.15 27.76 -0.36
C SER A 284 16.97 26.47 -0.50
N GLY A 285 16.65 25.45 0.30
CA GLY A 285 17.24 24.10 0.21
C GLY A 285 16.81 23.31 -1.01
N GLY A 286 15.65 23.59 -1.60
CA GLY A 286 15.11 22.85 -2.76
C GLY A 286 13.77 22.14 -2.53
N LEU A 287 13.12 22.34 -1.37
CA LEU A 287 11.74 21.87 -1.14
C LEU A 287 10.73 22.81 -1.80
N CYS A 288 9.54 22.26 -2.06
CA CYS A 288 8.32 23.04 -2.32
C CYS A 288 7.52 23.19 -1.01
N ARG A 289 6.52 24.08 -1.01
CA ARG A 289 5.64 24.24 0.16
C ARG A 289 4.97 22.94 0.56
N GLU A 290 4.50 22.20 -0.43
CA GLU A 290 3.76 20.94 -0.28
C GLU A 290 4.63 19.79 0.25
N ASP A 291 5.94 19.95 0.22
CA ASP A 291 6.88 18.98 0.80
C ASP A 291 7.00 19.11 2.33
N MET A 292 6.56 20.24 2.89
CA MET A 292 6.67 20.57 4.31
C MET A 292 5.30 20.61 4.98
N VAL A 293 5.10 19.71 5.92
CA VAL A 293 3.84 19.57 6.67
C VAL A 293 4.10 19.91 8.13
N PHE A 294 3.38 20.91 8.63
CA PHE A 294 3.36 21.25 10.05
C PHE A 294 2.07 20.66 10.64
N THR A 295 2.17 19.79 11.63
CA THR A 295 0.99 19.09 12.18
C THR A 295 -0.01 20.04 12.81
N SER A 296 0.43 21.19 13.32
CA SER A 296 -0.48 22.23 13.84
C SER A 296 -1.42 22.83 12.78
N ASP A 297 -1.00 22.89 11.50
CA ASP A 297 -1.83 23.37 10.40
C ASP A 297 -2.91 22.36 10.01
N TYR A 298 -2.76 21.12 10.46
CA TYR A 298 -3.69 20.02 10.21
C TYR A 298 -4.61 19.70 11.40
N GLY A 299 -4.63 20.56 12.41
CA GLY A 299 -5.53 20.46 13.57
C GLY A 299 -4.87 19.96 14.87
N TYR A 300 -3.54 19.86 14.90
CA TYR A 300 -2.80 19.36 16.07
C TYR A 300 -1.84 20.42 16.67
N PRO A 301 -2.34 21.59 17.11
CA PRO A 301 -1.46 22.67 17.62
C PRO A 301 -0.72 22.28 18.91
N MET A 302 -1.28 21.35 19.69
CA MET A 302 -0.65 20.81 20.90
C MET A 302 0.25 19.60 20.63
N GLY A 303 0.53 19.29 19.35
CA GLY A 303 1.30 18.14 18.93
C GLY A 303 0.47 16.86 18.76
N LEU A 304 1.11 15.84 18.22
CA LEU A 304 0.55 14.49 18.11
C LEU A 304 0.81 13.68 19.38
N THR A 305 -0.01 12.66 19.61
CA THR A 305 0.28 11.68 20.67
C THR A 305 1.58 10.92 20.37
N ARG A 306 2.21 10.37 21.40
CA ARG A 306 3.42 9.57 21.24
C ARG A 306 3.20 8.37 20.30
N ASP A 307 2.07 7.69 20.42
CA ASP A 307 1.73 6.55 19.57
C ASP A 307 1.61 6.98 18.10
N SER A 308 1.01 8.12 17.82
CA SER A 308 0.95 8.68 16.47
C SER A 308 2.33 9.05 15.91
N VAL A 309 3.22 9.55 16.75
CA VAL A 309 4.62 9.81 16.35
C VAL A 309 5.35 8.50 16.02
N LEU A 310 5.16 7.45 16.82
CA LEU A 310 5.74 6.13 16.55
C LEU A 310 5.17 5.52 15.25
N ASP A 311 3.89 5.68 15.00
CA ASP A 311 3.25 5.29 13.74
C ASP A 311 3.89 6.02 12.55
N LEU A 312 4.08 7.34 12.63
CA LEU A 312 4.76 8.11 11.61
C LEU A 312 6.22 7.66 11.41
N PHE A 313 6.95 7.36 12.49
CA PHE A 313 8.29 6.78 12.38
C PHE A 313 8.29 5.42 11.70
N SER A 314 7.23 4.62 11.90
CA SER A 314 7.10 3.34 11.20
C SER A 314 6.92 3.50 9.68
N LEU A 315 6.38 4.63 9.22
CA LEU A 315 6.27 4.98 7.80
C LEU A 315 7.52 5.66 7.25
N SER A 316 8.24 6.41 8.08
CA SER A 316 9.37 7.23 7.65
C SER A 316 10.63 6.39 7.36
N ASN A 317 11.57 7.01 6.67
CA ASN A 317 12.84 6.37 6.24
C ASN A 317 14.05 6.99 6.90
N LEU A 318 13.96 8.27 7.25
CA LEU A 318 15.08 9.09 7.62
C LEU A 318 14.68 10.00 8.78
N PHE A 319 15.54 10.05 9.78
CA PHE A 319 15.43 10.95 10.93
C PHE A 319 16.63 11.87 10.99
N LEU A 320 16.39 13.19 11.02
CA LEU A 320 17.39 14.22 11.08
C LEU A 320 17.31 14.95 12.43
N CYS A 321 18.39 15.00 13.19
CA CYS A 321 18.42 15.65 14.49
C CYS A 321 19.56 16.69 14.58
N PRO A 322 19.32 17.93 14.11
CA PRO A 322 20.28 19.03 14.21
C PRO A 322 20.20 19.77 15.55
N SER A 323 19.42 19.28 16.52
CA SER A 323 19.28 19.90 17.85
C SER A 323 20.65 20.29 18.42
N VAL A 324 20.71 21.48 19.03
CA VAL A 324 21.96 21.98 19.64
C VAL A 324 22.14 21.52 21.09
N SER A 325 21.11 20.90 21.67
CA SER A 325 21.15 20.40 23.05
C SER A 325 20.18 19.24 23.22
N GLU A 326 20.69 18.12 23.68
CA GLU A 326 19.92 16.93 24.09
C GLU A 326 20.58 16.30 25.32
N SER A 327 19.76 15.84 26.24
CA SER A 327 20.26 15.10 27.41
C SER A 327 20.41 13.60 27.14
N PHE A 328 19.62 13.05 26.20
CA PHE A 328 19.65 11.63 25.82
C PHE A 328 19.38 11.42 24.31
N GLY A 329 18.35 12.09 23.77
CA GLY A 329 17.92 11.87 22.38
C GLY A 329 16.86 10.77 22.25
N LEU A 330 15.81 10.79 23.08
CA LEU A 330 14.76 9.76 23.09
C LEU A 330 14.12 9.59 21.71
N THR A 331 13.85 10.68 21.01
CA THR A 331 13.27 10.65 19.64
C THR A 331 14.19 9.97 18.61
N ALA A 332 15.51 10.10 18.76
CA ALA A 332 16.47 9.38 17.91
C ALA A 332 16.43 7.87 18.18
N LEU A 333 16.30 7.47 19.45
CA LEU A 333 16.14 6.05 19.81
C LEU A 333 14.82 5.49 19.27
N GLU A 334 13.71 6.23 19.40
CA GLU A 334 12.39 5.82 18.86
C GLU A 334 12.44 5.69 17.34
N ALA A 335 13.03 6.65 16.64
CA ALA A 335 13.20 6.60 15.19
C ALA A 335 14.05 5.39 14.76
N ALA A 336 15.16 5.10 15.48
CA ALA A 336 15.99 3.93 15.22
C ALA A 336 15.23 2.62 15.41
N ALA A 337 14.47 2.51 16.52
CA ALA A 337 13.66 1.32 16.82
C ALA A 337 12.59 1.06 15.74
N MET A 338 12.06 2.11 15.13
CA MET A 338 11.13 2.03 14.00
C MET A 338 11.86 1.89 12.63
N GLY A 339 13.18 1.71 12.62
CA GLY A 339 13.97 1.39 11.43
C GLY A 339 14.29 2.58 10.53
N ASN A 340 14.35 3.79 11.06
CA ASN A 340 14.81 4.97 10.34
C ASN A 340 16.34 5.02 10.25
N TYR A 341 16.87 5.53 9.16
CA TYR A 341 18.25 5.91 9.06
C TYR A 341 18.48 7.22 9.82
N LEU A 342 19.49 7.26 10.69
CA LEU A 342 19.72 8.38 11.60
C LEU A 342 20.80 9.32 11.08
N VAL A 343 20.52 10.64 11.13
CA VAL A 343 21.50 11.71 10.94
C VAL A 343 21.49 12.59 12.18
N LEU A 344 22.59 12.58 12.93
CA LEU A 344 22.66 13.19 14.25
C LEU A 344 23.74 14.25 14.33
N ASN A 345 23.51 15.27 15.18
CA ASN A 345 24.50 16.31 15.46
C ASN A 345 25.64 15.78 16.35
N GLU A 346 26.83 15.62 15.79
CA GLU A 346 27.99 15.13 16.55
C GLU A 346 28.53 16.11 17.59
N CYS A 347 28.15 17.39 17.50
CA CYS A 347 28.54 18.40 18.48
C CYS A 347 27.81 18.26 19.83
N VAL A 348 26.74 17.46 19.89
CA VAL A 348 25.98 17.19 21.10
C VAL A 348 26.44 15.86 21.69
N PRO A 349 27.12 15.83 22.86
CA PRO A 349 27.71 14.61 23.40
C PRO A 349 26.75 13.44 23.53
N ALA A 350 25.51 13.68 24.00
CA ALA A 350 24.50 12.65 24.14
C ALA A 350 24.08 12.04 22.79
N LEU A 351 23.96 12.87 21.74
CA LEU A 351 23.64 12.38 20.40
C LEU A 351 24.83 11.64 19.77
N LYS A 352 26.07 12.07 20.08
CA LYS A 352 27.28 11.39 19.63
C LYS A 352 27.38 9.99 20.24
N GLU A 353 27.24 9.88 21.56
CA GLU A 353 27.26 8.60 22.29
C GLU A 353 26.17 7.63 21.79
N LEU A 354 24.93 8.13 21.69
CA LEU A 354 23.81 7.34 21.20
C LEU A 354 24.02 6.92 19.74
N GLY A 355 24.45 7.84 18.90
CA GLY A 355 24.67 7.60 17.47
C GLY A 355 25.81 6.63 17.17
N ASP A 356 26.90 6.62 17.97
CA ASP A 356 27.95 5.61 17.87
C ASP A 356 27.40 4.20 18.15
N THR A 357 26.51 4.08 19.13
CA THR A 357 25.84 2.80 19.45
C THR A 357 24.87 2.37 18.34
N LEU A 358 24.10 3.31 17.77
CA LEU A 358 23.08 3.05 16.77
C LEU A 358 23.59 3.14 15.32
N GLN A 359 24.87 3.31 15.09
CA GLN A 359 25.49 3.42 13.76
C GLN A 359 24.91 4.57 12.91
N ALA A 360 24.70 5.74 13.54
CA ALA A 360 24.16 6.92 12.90
C ALA A 360 25.19 7.55 11.93
N TYR A 361 24.68 8.30 10.97
CA TYR A 361 25.47 9.26 10.21
C TYR A 361 25.62 10.55 11.03
N PHE A 362 26.82 11.11 11.08
CA PHE A 362 27.07 12.33 11.83
C PHE A 362 27.27 13.55 10.92
N MET A 363 26.66 14.65 11.32
CA MET A 363 26.92 15.97 10.77
C MET A 363 27.30 16.92 11.90
N ARG A 364 28.10 17.93 11.57
CA ARG A 364 28.42 19.00 12.51
C ARG A 364 27.45 20.16 12.31
N TRP A 365 26.72 20.48 13.38
CA TRP A 365 25.91 21.68 13.52
C TRP A 365 26.33 22.40 14.79
N ASP A 366 25.74 23.58 15.04
CA ASP A 366 26.00 24.29 16.28
C ASP A 366 25.59 23.48 17.50
N ALA A 367 26.36 23.56 18.58
CA ALA A 367 26.02 22.97 19.86
C ALA A 367 25.92 24.04 20.94
N SER A 368 25.02 23.82 21.91
CA SER A 368 24.90 24.63 23.12
C SER A 368 25.27 23.78 24.33
N ASN A 369 26.22 24.24 25.12
CA ASN A 369 26.66 23.58 26.34
C ASN A 369 26.38 24.53 27.52
N PHE A 370 25.46 24.19 28.40
CA PHE A 370 25.09 24.99 29.58
C PHE A 370 24.73 26.47 29.29
N GLY A 371 24.04 26.73 28.17
CA GLY A 371 23.65 28.08 27.77
C GLY A 371 24.73 28.87 27.04
N PHE A 372 25.88 28.30 26.81
CA PHE A 372 26.93 28.88 25.94
C PHE A 372 26.85 28.23 24.56
N TYR A 373 26.81 29.09 23.53
CA TYR A 373 26.92 28.61 22.16
C TYR A 373 28.40 28.39 21.86
N THR A 374 28.78 27.19 21.48
CA THR A 374 30.10 26.95 20.89
C THR A 374 30.14 27.56 19.50
N THR A 375 31.05 28.48 19.25
CA THR A 375 31.15 29.26 18.02
C THR A 375 31.79 28.51 16.85
N GLU A 376 31.99 27.22 16.94
CA GLU A 376 32.40 26.43 15.80
C GLU A 376 31.20 26.18 14.87
N SER A 377 30.68 27.27 14.29
CA SER A 377 29.78 27.19 13.15
C SER A 377 30.60 26.89 11.91
N TYR A 378 30.58 25.68 11.49
CA TYR A 378 31.27 25.26 10.29
C TYR A 378 30.35 25.46 9.07
N HIS A 379 30.45 26.65 8.42
CA HIS A 379 29.72 26.93 7.18
C HIS A 379 30.51 27.84 6.24
N PRO A 380 31.42 27.31 5.42
CA PRO A 380 32.03 28.12 4.34
C PRO A 380 31.02 28.42 3.21
N SER A 381 30.07 27.50 2.96
CA SER A 381 28.84 27.69 2.15
C SER A 381 27.83 26.69 2.65
N GLU A 382 26.77 27.14 3.31
CA GLU A 382 25.82 26.29 3.98
C GLU A 382 25.16 25.30 3.02
N MET A 383 24.81 25.74 1.82
CA MET A 383 24.19 24.86 0.81
C MET A 383 25.13 23.80 0.28
N ALA A 384 26.41 24.15 0.00
CA ALA A 384 27.39 23.17 -0.46
C ALA A 384 27.62 22.07 0.58
N TYR A 385 27.65 22.44 1.86
CA TYR A 385 27.77 21.51 2.97
C TYR A 385 26.60 20.54 3.01
N TYR A 386 25.36 21.05 2.88
CA TYR A 386 24.16 20.19 2.87
C TYR A 386 24.07 19.33 1.62
N GLU A 387 24.45 19.80 0.45
CA GLU A 387 24.46 19.00 -0.79
C GLU A 387 25.49 17.87 -0.71
N GLU A 388 26.68 18.12 -0.19
CA GLU A 388 27.71 17.10 0.00
C GLU A 388 27.26 16.02 0.97
N HIS A 389 26.77 16.42 2.16
CA HIS A 389 26.25 15.47 3.14
C HIS A 389 24.98 14.77 2.65
N GLY A 390 24.12 15.47 1.95
CA GLY A 390 22.91 14.90 1.34
C GLY A 390 23.23 13.76 0.39
N GLN A 391 24.25 13.92 -0.46
CA GLN A 391 24.73 12.87 -1.35
C GLN A 391 25.24 11.65 -0.56
N GLN A 392 26.08 11.87 0.45
CA GLN A 392 26.64 10.78 1.28
C GLN A 392 25.56 10.05 2.10
N ILE A 393 24.59 10.78 2.64
CA ILE A 393 23.45 10.20 3.38
C ILE A 393 22.67 9.26 2.47
N ILE A 394 22.30 9.72 1.27
CA ILE A 394 21.57 8.92 0.31
C ILE A 394 22.37 7.67 -0.09
N GLU A 395 23.64 7.80 -0.42
CA GLU A 395 24.47 6.66 -0.80
C GLU A 395 24.50 5.59 0.30
N ARG A 396 24.70 5.98 1.57
CA ARG A 396 24.72 5.04 2.69
C ARG A 396 23.34 4.47 3.00
N MET A 397 22.32 5.29 2.95
CA MET A 397 20.93 4.84 3.18
C MET A 397 20.51 3.81 2.12
N LEU A 398 20.89 4.03 0.84
CA LEU A 398 20.60 3.09 -0.23
C LEU A 398 21.39 1.77 -0.15
N GLN A 399 22.46 1.72 0.62
CA GLN A 399 23.18 0.48 0.94
C GLN A 399 22.54 -0.30 2.10
N ASN A 400 21.61 0.31 2.85
CA ASN A 400 20.92 -0.35 3.94
C ASN A 400 19.71 -1.14 3.42
N PRO A 401 19.74 -2.49 3.45
CA PRO A 401 18.68 -3.31 2.86
C PRO A 401 17.33 -3.17 3.57
N VAL A 402 17.33 -2.87 4.87
CA VAL A 402 16.09 -2.68 5.64
C VAL A 402 15.39 -1.39 5.22
N VAL A 403 16.14 -0.29 5.12
CA VAL A 403 15.59 1.00 4.66
C VAL A 403 15.05 0.86 3.24
N GLN A 404 15.80 0.21 2.35
CA GLN A 404 15.38 -0.05 0.97
C GLN A 404 14.09 -0.87 0.90
N ALA A 405 14.01 -1.96 1.65
CA ALA A 405 12.81 -2.82 1.68
C ALA A 405 11.58 -2.03 2.14
N ARG A 406 11.71 -1.22 3.19
CA ARG A 406 10.61 -0.38 3.72
C ARG A 406 10.17 0.69 2.71
N MET A 407 11.11 1.36 2.05
CA MET A 407 10.80 2.33 0.99
C MET A 407 9.99 1.68 -0.13
N GLN A 408 10.44 0.52 -0.63
CA GLN A 408 9.77 -0.18 -1.72
C GLN A 408 8.39 -0.70 -1.29
N ALA A 409 8.28 -1.28 -0.09
CA ALA A 409 7.01 -1.76 0.44
C ALA A 409 5.98 -0.63 0.56
N ARG A 410 6.33 0.49 1.17
CA ARG A 410 5.46 1.65 1.31
C ARG A 410 5.02 2.22 -0.04
N LYS A 411 5.97 2.45 -0.95
CA LYS A 411 5.68 3.12 -2.21
C LYS A 411 4.96 2.23 -3.22
N ARG A 412 5.49 1.02 -3.49
CA ARG A 412 5.05 0.19 -4.63
C ARG A 412 3.93 -0.78 -4.31
N TYR A 413 3.71 -1.07 -3.04
CA TYR A 413 2.69 -2.02 -2.61
C TYR A 413 1.57 -1.35 -1.80
N SER A 414 1.55 -0.01 -1.75
CA SER A 414 0.40 0.72 -1.23
C SER A 414 -0.81 0.56 -2.15
N PRO A 415 -2.03 0.55 -1.59
CA PRO A 415 -3.27 0.51 -2.38
C PRO A 415 -3.33 1.60 -3.45
N GLN A 416 -2.97 2.84 -3.11
CA GLN A 416 -2.92 3.98 -4.03
C GLN A 416 -2.02 3.72 -5.24
N TRP A 417 -0.78 3.24 -5.01
CA TRP A 417 0.16 3.00 -6.11
C TRP A 417 -0.34 1.87 -7.03
N VAL A 418 -0.80 0.77 -6.46
CA VAL A 418 -1.33 -0.37 -7.23
C VAL A 418 -2.57 0.05 -8.01
N PHE A 419 -3.46 0.83 -7.41
CA PHE A 419 -4.61 1.37 -8.12
C PHE A 419 -4.19 2.20 -9.33
N GLU A 420 -3.40 3.25 -9.16
CA GLU A 420 -3.03 4.20 -10.24
C GLU A 420 -2.17 3.54 -11.34
N HIS A 421 -1.27 2.64 -10.97
CA HIS A 421 -0.32 2.08 -11.94
C HIS A 421 -0.79 0.77 -12.58
N GLN A 422 -1.68 0.04 -11.92
CA GLN A 422 -2.09 -1.29 -12.38
C GLN A 422 -3.60 -1.41 -12.54
N LEU A 423 -4.40 -1.33 -11.46
CA LEU A 423 -5.83 -1.62 -11.51
C LEU A 423 -6.60 -0.63 -12.41
N LYS A 424 -6.38 0.66 -12.30
CA LYS A 424 -7.02 1.70 -13.11
C LYS A 424 -6.87 1.46 -14.62
N LYS A 425 -5.71 0.95 -15.06
CA LYS A 425 -5.46 0.58 -16.46
C LYS A 425 -6.24 -0.63 -16.93
N LEU A 426 -6.69 -1.48 -16.03
CA LEU A 426 -7.52 -2.66 -16.32
C LEU A 426 -9.00 -2.28 -16.39
N LEU A 427 -9.39 -1.19 -15.73
CA LEU A 427 -10.76 -0.67 -15.71
C LEU A 427 -11.12 0.09 -16.99
N SER A 428 -10.14 0.71 -17.66
CA SER A 428 -10.31 1.35 -18.98
C SER A 428 -10.40 0.30 -20.09
#